data_0ea46120900aad31fe99fed563d61242
#
_entry.id   0ea46120900aad31fe99fed563d61242
#
_cell.length_a   1.000
_cell.length_b   1.000
_cell.length_c   1.000
_cell.angle_alpha   90.00
_cell.angle_beta   90.00
_cell.angle_gamma   90.00
#
_symmetry.space_group_name_H-M   'P 1'
#
loop_
_entity.id
_entity.type
_entity.pdbx_description
1 polymer ?
#
loop_
_entity_poly.entity_id
_entity_poly.type
_entity_poly.pdbx_seq_one_letter_code
_entity_poly.pdbx_strand_id
1 'polypeptide(L)'
;MMGKTSVELLIFDLDGTLIESKWDIAASVNLTLAELGLPQRPIEEIFGFVGDGVKQLLRLSVGEDSRVTFDEALRVFRGQYLAHCLDRTTFYPGVEQALVHFEGKRKAVATNKSIEYTNVILNGLGGHHFQYVVGGDNGFGLKPEPGMLLHVMEQLNVPKEQTVLVGDSTNDINGGHNAGIRVCAVGYGMGNRTKMEACRPDWFIERPEELMELFI
;
A
#
# COMPACT_ATOMS: atom_id res chain seq x y z
N MET A 1 -22.74 13.77 -18.04
CA MET A 1 -21.82 12.70 -17.63
C MET A 1 -20.43 13.14 -18.07
N MET A 2 -19.47 13.28 -17.16
CA MET A 2 -18.06 13.47 -17.56
C MET A 2 -17.64 12.20 -18.32
N GLY A 3 -17.00 12.36 -19.48
CA GLY A 3 -16.48 11.20 -20.22
C GLY A 3 -15.42 10.47 -19.41
N LYS A 4 -15.31 9.13 -19.60
CA LYS A 4 -14.27 8.33 -18.95
C LYS A 4 -12.88 8.83 -19.37
N THR A 5 -11.96 8.79 -18.46
CA THR A 5 -10.55 9.13 -18.70
C THR A 5 -9.80 7.93 -19.27
N SER A 6 -9.12 8.14 -20.40
CA SER A 6 -8.23 7.10 -20.95
C SER A 6 -7.01 6.91 -20.06
N VAL A 7 -6.69 5.64 -19.74
CA VAL A 7 -5.54 5.24 -18.95
C VAL A 7 -4.88 4.01 -19.60
N GLU A 8 -3.54 3.95 -19.55
CA GLU A 8 -2.77 2.80 -20.02
C GLU A 8 -2.05 2.07 -18.88
N LEU A 9 -1.83 2.77 -17.75
CA LEU A 9 -1.20 2.20 -16.56
C LEU A 9 -1.97 2.63 -15.30
N LEU A 10 -2.40 1.64 -14.55
CA LEU A 10 -2.88 1.80 -13.18
C LEU A 10 -1.81 1.31 -12.21
N ILE A 11 -1.28 2.20 -11.39
CA ILE A 11 -0.38 1.85 -10.29
C ILE A 11 -1.22 1.82 -9.01
N PHE A 12 -1.13 0.75 -8.25
CA PHE A 12 -1.87 0.60 -7.01
C PHE A 12 -0.92 0.60 -5.81
N ASP A 13 -1.29 1.26 -4.73
CA ASP A 13 -0.77 0.88 -3.43
C ASP A 13 -1.34 -0.47 -3.01
N LEU A 14 -0.76 -1.08 -1.96
CA LEU A 14 -1.14 -2.40 -1.49
C LEU A 14 -2.04 -2.33 -0.25
N ASP A 15 -1.45 -1.95 0.90
CA ASP A 15 -2.12 -1.97 2.22
C ASP A 15 -3.15 -0.84 2.31
N GLY A 16 -4.43 -1.16 2.46
CA GLY A 16 -5.52 -0.17 2.50
C GLY A 16 -6.09 0.18 1.12
N THR A 17 -5.45 -0.25 0.04
CA THR A 17 -5.91 0.01 -1.33
C THR A 17 -6.38 -1.27 -2.02
N LEU A 18 -5.50 -2.24 -2.20
CA LEU A 18 -5.84 -3.54 -2.76
C LEU A 18 -6.32 -4.51 -1.68
N ILE A 19 -5.67 -4.49 -0.51
CA ILE A 19 -5.87 -5.48 0.54
C ILE A 19 -6.18 -4.86 1.90
N GLU A 20 -7.02 -5.56 2.69
CA GLU A 20 -7.22 -5.29 4.10
C GLU A 20 -6.23 -6.14 4.93
N SER A 21 -5.08 -5.59 5.26
CA SER A 21 -3.96 -6.28 5.94
C SER A 21 -3.73 -5.83 7.39
N LYS A 22 -4.44 -4.79 7.83
CA LYS A 22 -4.18 -4.13 9.14
C LYS A 22 -4.24 -5.08 10.33
N TRP A 23 -5.10 -6.12 10.26
CA TRP A 23 -5.29 -7.07 11.35
C TRP A 23 -4.08 -7.98 11.53
N ASP A 24 -3.53 -8.49 10.42
CA ASP A 24 -2.37 -9.37 10.44
C ASP A 24 -1.09 -8.59 10.79
N ILE A 25 -0.99 -7.33 10.33
CA ILE A 25 0.09 -6.42 10.73
C ILE A 25 0.04 -6.21 12.25
N ALA A 26 -1.13 -5.85 12.80
CA ALA A 26 -1.27 -5.56 14.22
C ALA A 26 -1.05 -6.81 15.10
N ALA A 27 -1.56 -7.96 14.67
CA ALA A 27 -1.31 -9.23 15.36
C ALA A 27 0.19 -9.54 15.38
N SER A 28 0.88 -9.43 14.24
CA SER A 28 2.32 -9.70 14.13
C SER A 28 3.18 -8.73 14.95
N VAL A 29 2.78 -7.45 15.03
CA VAL A 29 3.41 -6.47 15.93
C VAL A 29 3.28 -6.93 17.38
N ASN A 30 2.10 -7.30 17.82
CA ASN A 30 1.88 -7.73 19.20
C ASN A 30 2.55 -9.06 19.54
N LEU A 31 2.64 -10.01 18.60
CA LEU A 31 3.46 -11.23 18.74
C LEU A 31 4.93 -10.87 18.88
N THR A 32 5.41 -9.92 18.09
CA THR A 32 6.80 -9.41 18.17
C THR A 32 7.09 -8.80 19.54
N LEU A 33 6.21 -7.91 20.02
CA LEU A 33 6.36 -7.28 21.32
C LEU A 33 6.38 -8.32 22.45
N ALA A 34 5.49 -9.31 22.40
CA ALA A 34 5.44 -10.40 23.38
C ALA A 34 6.73 -11.23 23.39
N GLU A 35 7.26 -11.60 22.22
CA GLU A 35 8.51 -12.37 22.10
C GLU A 35 9.71 -11.56 22.63
N LEU A 36 9.71 -10.25 22.47
CA LEU A 36 10.74 -9.35 22.98
C LEU A 36 10.57 -8.98 24.47
N GLY A 37 9.54 -9.51 25.15
CA GLY A 37 9.23 -9.18 26.53
C GLY A 37 8.74 -7.76 26.75
N LEU A 38 8.18 -7.12 25.69
CA LEU A 38 7.62 -5.78 25.72
C LEU A 38 6.09 -5.83 25.91
N PRO A 39 5.49 -4.79 26.51
CA PRO A 39 4.02 -4.71 26.61
C PRO A 39 3.39 -4.61 25.24
N GLN A 40 2.32 -5.39 25.02
CA GLN A 40 1.50 -5.28 23.82
C GLN A 40 0.80 -3.94 23.74
N ARG A 41 0.47 -3.50 22.52
CA ARG A 41 -0.25 -2.26 22.27
C ARG A 41 -1.70 -2.51 21.85
N PRO A 42 -2.60 -1.57 22.12
CA PRO A 42 -3.92 -1.58 21.53
C PRO A 42 -3.85 -1.70 20.00
N ILE A 43 -4.70 -2.54 19.42
CA ILE A 43 -4.70 -2.81 17.97
C ILE A 43 -4.97 -1.53 17.18
N GLU A 44 -5.86 -0.69 17.68
CA GLU A 44 -6.26 0.58 17.06
C GLU A 44 -5.08 1.58 17.00
N GLU A 45 -4.19 1.53 17.99
CA GLU A 45 -2.97 2.35 17.97
C GLU A 45 -2.02 1.88 16.87
N ILE A 46 -1.86 0.56 16.70
CA ILE A 46 -0.99 -0.01 15.66
C ILE A 46 -1.53 0.30 14.27
N PHE A 47 -2.85 0.32 14.06
CA PHE A 47 -3.43 0.73 12.78
C PHE A 47 -2.95 2.11 12.34
N GLY A 48 -2.78 3.04 13.29
CA GLY A 48 -2.25 4.38 13.02
C GLY A 48 -0.77 4.43 12.63
N PHE A 49 -0.03 3.33 12.77
CA PHE A 49 1.39 3.23 12.43
C PHE A 49 1.65 2.66 11.04
N VAL A 50 0.60 2.13 10.37
CA VAL A 50 0.70 1.51 9.04
C VAL A 50 0.74 2.58 7.95
N GLY A 51 1.58 2.39 6.93
CA GLY A 51 1.66 3.24 5.73
C GLY A 51 3.04 3.87 5.51
N ASP A 52 3.84 4.10 6.57
CA ASP A 52 5.16 4.73 6.49
C ASP A 52 6.32 3.71 6.45
N GLY A 53 6.01 2.44 6.16
CA GLY A 53 6.98 1.35 6.06
C GLY A 53 7.34 0.73 7.42
N VAL A 54 7.99 -0.44 7.35
CA VAL A 54 8.28 -1.29 8.52
C VAL A 54 9.16 -0.61 9.57
N LYS A 55 10.06 0.28 9.14
CA LYS A 55 10.95 1.01 10.06
C LYS A 55 10.16 1.90 11.01
N GLN A 56 9.22 2.66 10.49
CA GLN A 56 8.38 3.56 11.29
C GLN A 56 7.39 2.75 12.14
N LEU A 57 6.78 1.71 11.59
CA LEU A 57 5.90 0.78 12.31
C LEU A 57 6.58 0.24 13.57
N LEU A 58 7.79 -0.33 13.44
CA LEU A 58 8.51 -0.91 14.56
C LEU A 58 9.01 0.14 15.54
N ARG A 59 9.51 1.30 15.06
CA ARG A 59 9.94 2.39 15.95
C ARG A 59 8.80 2.85 16.86
N LEU A 60 7.61 3.06 16.31
CA LEU A 60 6.44 3.48 17.08
C LEU A 60 5.93 2.38 18.00
N SER A 61 5.98 1.12 17.54
CA SER A 61 5.49 -0.02 18.32
C SER A 61 6.39 -0.36 19.51
N VAL A 62 7.71 -0.40 19.31
CA VAL A 62 8.70 -0.71 20.36
C VAL A 62 8.87 0.43 21.36
N GLY A 63 8.80 1.69 20.87
CA GLY A 63 9.03 2.89 21.67
C GLY A 63 10.50 3.29 21.73
N GLU A 64 10.74 4.59 22.02
CA GLU A 64 12.10 5.19 21.97
C GLU A 64 13.00 4.77 23.14
N ASP A 65 12.41 4.48 24.30
CA ASP A 65 13.14 4.11 25.53
C ASP A 65 13.40 2.60 25.65
N SER A 66 13.12 1.85 24.60
CA SER A 66 13.32 0.39 24.61
C SER A 66 14.81 0.02 24.57
N ARG A 67 15.16 -1.06 25.30
CA ARG A 67 16.47 -1.70 25.20
C ARG A 67 16.63 -2.57 23.96
N VAL A 68 15.53 -2.78 23.22
CA VAL A 68 15.49 -3.58 22.00
C VAL A 68 16.00 -2.77 20.83
N THR A 69 16.96 -3.29 20.09
CA THR A 69 17.46 -2.65 18.88
C THR A 69 16.49 -2.79 17.72
N PHE A 70 16.55 -1.87 16.75
CA PHE A 70 15.73 -1.96 15.54
C PHE A 70 15.95 -3.30 14.81
N ASP A 71 17.20 -3.76 14.68
CA ASP A 71 17.53 -4.98 13.95
C ASP A 71 16.95 -6.22 14.65
N GLU A 72 16.94 -6.24 15.97
CA GLU A 72 16.32 -7.31 16.75
C GLU A 72 14.80 -7.32 16.58
N ALA A 73 14.15 -6.15 16.70
CA ALA A 73 12.73 -6.02 16.48
C ALA A 73 12.33 -6.42 15.05
N LEU A 74 13.10 -5.98 14.05
CA LEU A 74 12.86 -6.32 12.63
C LEU A 74 13.00 -7.83 12.39
N ARG A 75 14.03 -8.46 12.97
CA ARG A 75 14.24 -9.92 12.83
C ARG A 75 13.06 -10.72 13.38
N VAL A 76 12.57 -10.35 14.56
CA VAL A 76 11.41 -11.03 15.18
C VAL A 76 10.14 -10.73 14.38
N PHE A 77 9.88 -9.47 14.08
CA PHE A 77 8.70 -9.08 13.28
C PHE A 77 8.65 -9.77 11.92
N ARG A 78 9.79 -9.87 11.24
CA ARG A 78 9.87 -10.57 9.95
C ARG A 78 9.42 -12.02 10.07
N GLY A 79 9.87 -12.73 11.10
CA GLY A 79 9.45 -14.11 11.36
C GLY A 79 7.95 -14.22 11.62
N GLN A 80 7.42 -13.37 12.52
CA GLN A 80 6.00 -13.36 12.87
C GLN A 80 5.14 -12.97 11.67
N TYR A 81 5.51 -11.90 10.95
CA TYR A 81 4.69 -11.43 9.85
C TYR A 81 4.68 -12.36 8.64
N LEU A 82 5.80 -12.97 8.28
CA LEU A 82 5.84 -14.00 7.22
C LEU A 82 5.00 -15.24 7.54
N ALA A 83 4.88 -15.59 8.82
CA ALA A 83 4.05 -16.71 9.24
C ALA A 83 2.54 -16.38 9.25
N HIS A 84 2.18 -15.12 9.45
CA HIS A 84 0.80 -14.69 9.75
C HIS A 84 0.21 -13.65 8.80
N CYS A 85 0.94 -13.23 7.76
CA CYS A 85 0.49 -12.14 6.86
C CYS A 85 -0.71 -12.48 5.95
N LEU A 86 -1.19 -13.73 6.01
CA LEU A 86 -2.33 -14.24 5.25
C LEU A 86 -3.41 -14.88 6.14
N ASP A 87 -3.36 -14.71 7.46
CA ASP A 87 -4.34 -15.29 8.37
C ASP A 87 -5.74 -14.63 8.17
N ARG A 88 -5.76 -13.32 7.92
CA ARG A 88 -6.97 -12.52 7.72
C ARG A 88 -6.89 -11.57 6.53
N THR A 89 -5.71 -11.39 5.96
CA THR A 89 -5.49 -10.49 4.82
C THR A 89 -6.22 -11.02 3.59
N THR A 90 -7.06 -10.17 3.00
CA THR A 90 -7.82 -10.45 1.78
C THR A 90 -7.84 -9.22 0.88
N PHE A 91 -8.17 -9.37 -0.40
CA PHE A 91 -8.55 -8.22 -1.22
C PHE A 91 -9.79 -7.53 -0.64
N TYR A 92 -9.85 -6.21 -0.76
CA TYR A 92 -11.10 -5.50 -0.51
C TYR A 92 -12.19 -5.96 -1.48
N PRO A 93 -13.47 -6.01 -1.03
CA PRO A 93 -14.59 -6.34 -1.92
C PRO A 93 -14.58 -5.46 -3.18
N GLY A 94 -14.70 -6.06 -4.36
CA GLY A 94 -14.72 -5.35 -5.64
C GLY A 94 -13.36 -5.14 -6.31
N VAL A 95 -12.23 -5.31 -5.58
CA VAL A 95 -10.88 -5.15 -6.13
C VAL A 95 -10.61 -6.14 -7.27
N GLU A 96 -10.85 -7.42 -7.05
CA GLU A 96 -10.61 -8.45 -8.08
C GLU A 96 -11.44 -8.17 -9.35
N GLN A 97 -12.70 -7.75 -9.16
CA GLN A 97 -13.56 -7.37 -10.29
C GLN A 97 -12.99 -6.19 -11.08
N ALA A 98 -12.47 -5.17 -10.40
CA ALA A 98 -11.82 -4.03 -11.05
C ALA A 98 -10.54 -4.46 -11.77
N LEU A 99 -9.70 -5.30 -11.16
CA LEU A 99 -8.47 -5.81 -11.77
C LEU A 99 -8.73 -6.63 -13.03
N VAL A 100 -9.79 -7.45 -13.05
CA VAL A 100 -10.23 -8.20 -14.22
C VAL A 100 -10.77 -7.26 -15.30
N HIS A 101 -11.56 -6.26 -14.95
CA HIS A 101 -12.08 -5.27 -15.92
C HIS A 101 -10.94 -4.59 -16.70
N PHE A 102 -9.83 -4.29 -16.02
CA PHE A 102 -8.66 -3.68 -16.62
C PHE A 102 -7.61 -4.71 -17.11
N GLU A 103 -8.03 -5.92 -17.50
CA GLU A 103 -7.08 -6.96 -17.95
C GLU A 103 -6.25 -6.50 -19.15
N GLY A 104 -6.84 -5.72 -20.06
CA GLY A 104 -6.17 -5.14 -21.22
C GLY A 104 -5.23 -3.97 -20.92
N LYS A 105 -5.16 -3.48 -19.68
CA LYS A 105 -4.31 -2.36 -19.26
C LYS A 105 -3.12 -2.86 -18.45
N ARG A 106 -2.04 -2.06 -18.43
CA ARG A 106 -0.91 -2.34 -17.54
C ARG A 106 -1.31 -2.03 -16.11
N LYS A 107 -0.95 -2.94 -15.20
CA LYS A 107 -1.18 -2.79 -13.76
C LYS A 107 0.12 -3.07 -13.01
N ALA A 108 0.41 -2.23 -12.04
CA ALA A 108 1.58 -2.37 -11.18
C ALA A 108 1.22 -2.14 -9.71
N VAL A 109 2.04 -2.65 -8.81
CA VAL A 109 1.99 -2.32 -7.39
C VAL A 109 3.21 -1.48 -7.04
N ALA A 110 2.99 -0.36 -6.34
CA ALA A 110 4.03 0.49 -5.77
C ALA A 110 3.69 0.79 -4.30
N THR A 111 4.38 0.14 -3.38
CA THR A 111 4.03 0.16 -1.96
C THR A 111 5.22 0.47 -1.05
N ASN A 112 4.96 1.16 0.09
CA ASN A 112 5.96 1.37 1.14
C ASN A 112 6.27 0.09 1.95
N LYS A 113 5.49 -0.97 1.72
CA LYS A 113 5.75 -2.30 2.29
C LYS A 113 7.00 -2.94 1.66
N SER A 114 7.76 -3.73 2.44
CA SER A 114 8.88 -4.50 1.89
C SER A 114 8.44 -5.45 0.78
N ILE A 115 9.27 -5.57 -0.25
CA ILE A 115 8.99 -6.41 -1.43
C ILE A 115 8.81 -7.89 -1.07
N GLU A 116 9.51 -8.37 -0.05
CA GLU A 116 9.39 -9.75 0.42
C GLU A 116 7.97 -10.06 0.88
N TYR A 117 7.41 -9.23 1.78
CA TYR A 117 6.03 -9.42 2.28
C TYR A 117 5.00 -9.20 1.16
N THR A 118 5.24 -8.20 0.31
CA THR A 118 4.39 -7.90 -0.84
C THR A 118 4.24 -9.12 -1.74
N ASN A 119 5.35 -9.77 -2.10
CA ASN A 119 5.34 -10.95 -2.96
C ASN A 119 4.66 -12.15 -2.31
N VAL A 120 4.90 -12.39 -1.01
CA VAL A 120 4.24 -13.49 -0.28
C VAL A 120 2.71 -13.30 -0.29
N ILE A 121 2.26 -12.07 0.01
CA ILE A 121 0.83 -11.76 0.06
C ILE A 121 0.19 -11.86 -1.34
N LEU A 122 0.76 -11.22 -2.35
CA LEU A 122 0.22 -11.26 -3.70
C LEU A 122 0.16 -12.70 -4.25
N ASN A 123 1.21 -13.50 -4.02
CA ASN A 123 1.21 -14.91 -4.44
C ASN A 123 0.13 -15.72 -3.70
N GLY A 124 -0.05 -15.49 -2.41
CA GLY A 124 -1.04 -16.18 -1.59
C GLY A 124 -2.49 -15.82 -1.96
N LEU A 125 -2.72 -14.59 -2.42
CA LEU A 125 -4.04 -14.12 -2.86
C LEU A 125 -4.31 -14.34 -4.35
N GLY A 126 -3.42 -14.98 -5.10
CA GLY A 126 -3.59 -15.19 -6.55
C GLY A 126 -3.39 -13.93 -7.39
N GLY A 127 -2.57 -12.98 -6.91
CA GLY A 127 -2.35 -11.66 -7.49
C GLY A 127 -1.56 -11.65 -8.80
N HIS A 128 -1.92 -12.45 -9.79
CA HIS A 128 -1.25 -12.53 -11.12
C HIS A 128 -1.59 -11.36 -12.07
N HIS A 129 -2.28 -10.35 -11.57
CA HIS A 129 -2.76 -9.23 -12.39
C HIS A 129 -1.70 -8.16 -12.69
N PHE A 130 -0.56 -8.17 -11.99
CA PHE A 130 0.42 -7.09 -12.04
C PHE A 130 1.63 -7.45 -12.88
N GLN A 131 1.98 -6.58 -13.84
CA GLN A 131 3.17 -6.72 -14.68
C GLN A 131 4.44 -6.25 -13.97
N TYR A 132 4.31 -5.41 -12.96
CA TYR A 132 5.44 -4.91 -12.16
C TYR A 132 5.06 -4.69 -10.70
N VAL A 133 5.97 -5.01 -9.79
CA VAL A 133 5.77 -4.82 -8.36
C VAL A 133 7.03 -4.21 -7.77
N VAL A 134 6.89 -3.11 -7.04
CA VAL A 134 7.99 -2.44 -6.33
C VAL A 134 7.61 -2.22 -4.87
N GLY A 135 8.52 -2.58 -3.96
CA GLY A 135 8.37 -2.41 -2.52
C GLY A 135 9.29 -1.32 -1.97
N GLY A 136 9.06 -0.92 -0.72
CA GLY A 136 9.76 0.16 -0.07
C GLY A 136 11.26 -0.05 0.15
N ASP A 137 11.74 -1.27 0.03
CA ASP A 137 13.15 -1.66 0.18
C ASP A 137 13.88 -1.89 -1.16
N ASN A 138 13.27 -1.58 -2.29
CA ASN A 138 13.90 -1.69 -3.61
C ASN A 138 14.84 -0.51 -3.98
N GLY A 139 15.08 0.43 -3.08
CA GLY A 139 16.07 1.49 -3.25
C GLY A 139 15.59 2.73 -4.01
N PHE A 140 14.30 2.88 -4.29
CA PHE A 140 13.72 4.02 -5.03
C PHE A 140 13.12 5.11 -4.12
N GLY A 141 13.30 5.01 -2.80
CA GLY A 141 12.64 5.85 -1.81
C GLY A 141 11.22 5.38 -1.49
N LEU A 142 10.67 5.88 -0.38
CA LEU A 142 9.29 5.61 0.05
C LEU A 142 8.37 6.72 -0.45
N LYS A 143 7.12 6.41 -0.81
CA LYS A 143 6.10 7.44 -1.00
C LYS A 143 6.01 8.30 0.28
N PRO A 144 5.99 9.63 0.19
CA PRO A 144 5.68 10.45 -0.99
C PRO A 144 6.85 10.79 -1.92
N GLU A 145 8.04 10.19 -1.76
CA GLU A 145 9.09 10.34 -2.77
C GLU A 145 8.63 9.69 -4.09
N PRO A 146 8.89 10.34 -5.26
CA PRO A 146 8.34 9.88 -6.53
C PRO A 146 9.10 8.70 -7.15
N GLY A 147 10.26 8.33 -6.61
CA GLY A 147 11.21 7.43 -7.27
C GLY A 147 10.63 6.09 -7.69
N MET A 148 9.88 5.39 -6.82
CA MET A 148 9.26 4.11 -7.18
C MET A 148 8.20 4.25 -8.28
N LEU A 149 7.44 5.35 -8.32
CA LEU A 149 6.42 5.60 -9.34
C LEU A 149 7.06 5.89 -10.70
N LEU A 150 8.11 6.73 -10.72
CA LEU A 150 8.88 7.02 -11.91
C LEU A 150 9.53 5.75 -12.47
N HIS A 151 10.09 4.92 -11.59
CA HIS A 151 10.68 3.64 -11.98
C HIS A 151 9.65 2.69 -12.61
N VAL A 152 8.45 2.55 -12.02
CA VAL A 152 7.37 1.73 -12.60
C VAL A 152 6.99 2.20 -14.00
N MET A 153 6.81 3.51 -14.20
CA MET A 153 6.48 4.08 -15.51
C MET A 153 7.57 3.80 -16.55
N GLU A 154 8.84 3.92 -16.16
CA GLU A 154 9.98 3.61 -17.01
C GLU A 154 10.00 2.13 -17.41
N GLN A 155 9.86 1.21 -16.44
CA GLN A 155 9.86 -0.24 -16.69
C GLN A 155 8.73 -0.69 -17.60
N LEU A 156 7.56 -0.08 -17.47
CA LEU A 156 6.39 -0.40 -18.28
C LEU A 156 6.28 0.47 -19.53
N ASN A 157 7.19 1.42 -19.75
CA ASN A 157 7.22 2.33 -20.88
C ASN A 157 5.84 3.01 -21.12
N VAL A 158 5.28 3.62 -20.04
CA VAL A 158 4.02 4.38 -20.11
C VAL A 158 4.28 5.82 -19.63
N PRO A 159 3.85 6.84 -20.39
CA PRO A 159 4.02 8.23 -20.01
C PRO A 159 3.09 8.61 -18.86
N LYS A 160 3.48 9.65 -18.13
CA LYS A 160 2.74 10.14 -16.94
C LYS A 160 1.29 10.55 -17.23
N GLU A 161 1.03 11.08 -18.42
CA GLU A 161 -0.30 11.55 -18.85
C GLU A 161 -1.31 10.39 -18.98
N GLN A 162 -0.82 9.16 -19.16
CA GLN A 162 -1.59 7.95 -19.31
C GLN A 162 -1.51 7.04 -18.06
N THR A 163 -0.93 7.55 -16.97
CA THR A 163 -0.75 6.83 -15.71
C THR A 163 -1.62 7.43 -14.61
N VAL A 164 -2.22 6.57 -13.80
CA VAL A 164 -2.96 6.94 -12.59
C VAL A 164 -2.45 6.11 -11.42
N LEU A 165 -2.17 6.76 -10.29
CA LEU A 165 -1.95 6.11 -9.01
C LEU A 165 -3.29 5.96 -8.28
N VAL A 166 -3.54 4.78 -7.74
CA VAL A 166 -4.68 4.50 -6.85
C VAL A 166 -4.11 4.21 -5.47
N GLY A 167 -4.57 4.94 -4.45
CA GLY A 167 -4.04 4.79 -3.09
C GLY A 167 -4.96 5.37 -2.01
N ASP A 168 -4.78 4.96 -0.76
CA ASP A 168 -5.63 5.31 0.37
C ASP A 168 -4.99 6.28 1.36
N SER A 169 -3.81 6.82 1.07
CA SER A 169 -3.04 7.63 2.01
C SER A 169 -2.59 8.98 1.44
N THR A 170 -2.19 9.89 2.34
CA THR A 170 -1.53 11.14 1.94
C THR A 170 -0.19 10.90 1.27
N ASN A 171 0.49 9.77 1.57
CA ASN A 171 1.73 9.38 0.92
C ASN A 171 1.51 9.06 -0.55
N ASP A 172 0.39 8.40 -0.88
CA ASP A 172 0.02 8.12 -2.28
C ASP A 172 -0.30 9.40 -3.03
N ILE A 173 -1.16 10.23 -2.46
CA ILE A 173 -1.59 11.46 -3.14
C ILE A 173 -0.39 12.38 -3.40
N ASN A 174 0.42 12.65 -2.38
CA ASN A 174 1.60 13.48 -2.54
C ASN A 174 2.66 12.81 -3.42
N GLY A 175 2.85 11.49 -3.32
CA GLY A 175 3.76 10.72 -4.17
C GLY A 175 3.38 10.80 -5.65
N GLY A 176 2.10 10.62 -5.97
CA GLY A 176 1.60 10.78 -7.32
C GLY A 176 1.79 12.20 -7.87
N HIS A 177 1.45 13.21 -7.08
CA HIS A 177 1.68 14.62 -7.45
C HIS A 177 3.17 14.92 -7.65
N ASN A 178 4.05 14.42 -6.78
CA ASN A 178 5.49 14.58 -6.91
C ASN A 178 6.05 13.86 -8.15
N ALA A 179 5.45 12.76 -8.57
CA ALA A 179 5.78 12.07 -9.82
C ALA A 179 5.17 12.75 -11.07
N GLY A 180 4.27 13.71 -10.87
CA GLY A 180 3.55 14.40 -11.95
C GLY A 180 2.46 13.57 -12.60
N ILE A 181 1.90 12.58 -11.89
CA ILE A 181 0.78 11.75 -12.34
C ILE A 181 -0.50 12.07 -11.57
N ARG A 182 -1.63 11.71 -12.15
CA ARG A 182 -2.94 11.87 -11.52
C ARG A 182 -3.17 10.80 -10.46
N VAL A 183 -3.95 11.14 -9.44
CA VAL A 183 -4.22 10.27 -8.29
C VAL A 183 -5.71 10.06 -8.06
N CYS A 184 -6.10 8.82 -7.96
CA CYS A 184 -7.42 8.38 -7.49
C CYS A 184 -7.29 7.92 -6.03
N ALA A 185 -7.76 8.73 -5.10
CA ALA A 185 -7.79 8.37 -3.69
C ALA A 185 -8.97 7.44 -3.41
N VAL A 186 -8.77 6.46 -2.52
CA VAL A 186 -9.80 5.52 -2.09
C VAL A 186 -10.18 5.74 -0.64
N GLY A 187 -11.48 5.89 -0.35
CA GLY A 187 -12.01 6.18 0.97
C GLY A 187 -12.31 4.96 1.83
N TYR A 188 -12.30 3.77 1.25
CA TYR A 188 -12.55 2.50 1.96
C TYR A 188 -11.33 1.94 2.70
N GLY A 189 -10.15 2.56 2.51
CA GLY A 189 -8.88 2.11 3.07
C GLY A 189 -8.67 2.51 4.54
N MET A 190 -7.39 2.62 4.92
CA MET A 190 -6.96 2.94 6.29
C MET A 190 -6.67 4.43 6.49
N GLY A 191 -6.58 5.20 5.40
CA GLY A 191 -6.17 6.59 5.41
C GLY A 191 -7.16 7.54 6.08
N ASN A 192 -6.65 8.66 6.60
CA ASN A 192 -7.49 9.71 7.16
C ASN A 192 -8.13 10.56 6.06
N ARG A 193 -9.43 10.41 5.85
CA ARG A 193 -10.20 11.10 4.82
C ARG A 193 -9.95 12.60 4.75
N THR A 194 -10.06 13.30 5.87
CA THR A 194 -9.90 14.76 5.92
C THR A 194 -8.50 15.19 5.45
N LYS A 195 -7.46 14.45 5.86
CA LYS A 195 -6.08 14.71 5.43
C LYS A 195 -5.90 14.42 3.93
N MET A 196 -6.50 13.35 3.44
CA MET A 196 -6.45 12.97 2.02
C MET A 196 -7.14 14.01 1.13
N GLU A 197 -8.34 14.46 1.49
CA GLU A 197 -9.07 15.52 0.77
C GLU A 197 -8.29 16.84 0.76
N ALA A 198 -7.59 17.17 1.84
CA ALA A 198 -6.71 18.35 1.90
C ALA A 198 -5.53 18.27 0.91
N CYS A 199 -5.06 17.06 0.55
CA CYS A 199 -4.04 16.84 -0.48
C CYS A 199 -4.58 16.97 -1.92
N ARG A 200 -5.88 17.13 -2.13
CA ARG A 200 -6.55 17.37 -3.42
C ARG A 200 -6.24 16.30 -4.48
N PRO A 201 -6.63 15.03 -4.27
CA PRO A 201 -6.54 14.02 -5.31
C PRO A 201 -7.42 14.40 -6.51
N ASP A 202 -7.10 13.91 -7.71
CA ASP A 202 -7.88 14.16 -8.93
C ASP A 202 -9.25 13.49 -8.89
N TRP A 203 -9.34 12.34 -8.22
CA TRP A 203 -10.59 11.61 -7.95
C TRP A 203 -10.58 11.06 -6.53
N PHE A 204 -11.77 10.89 -5.99
CA PHE A 204 -12.01 10.24 -4.70
C PHE A 204 -13.15 9.24 -4.86
N ILE A 205 -12.92 7.97 -4.54
CA ILE A 205 -13.90 6.89 -4.67
C ILE A 205 -14.14 6.19 -3.33
N GLU A 206 -15.32 5.64 -3.15
CA GLU A 206 -15.72 4.91 -1.94
C GLU A 206 -15.73 3.39 -2.14
N ARG A 207 -15.64 2.92 -3.38
CA ARG A 207 -15.65 1.51 -3.73
C ARG A 207 -14.77 1.24 -4.94
N PRO A 208 -14.07 0.08 -5.00
CA PRO A 208 -13.19 -0.27 -6.11
C PRO A 208 -13.88 -0.26 -7.48
N GLU A 209 -15.17 -0.61 -7.53
CA GLU A 209 -15.95 -0.68 -8.77
C GLU A 209 -16.08 0.67 -9.48
N GLU A 210 -15.98 1.77 -8.74
CA GLU A 210 -16.05 3.13 -9.30
C GLU A 210 -14.87 3.44 -10.23
N LEU A 211 -13.74 2.71 -10.10
CA LEU A 211 -12.64 2.79 -11.07
C LEU A 211 -13.12 2.48 -12.49
N MET A 212 -14.05 1.50 -12.65
CA MET A 212 -14.60 1.11 -13.94
C MET A 212 -15.52 2.18 -14.54
N GLU A 213 -16.03 3.09 -13.72
CA GLU A 213 -16.85 4.22 -14.17
C GLU A 213 -16.00 5.42 -14.61
N LEU A 214 -14.82 5.58 -13.98
CA LEU A 214 -13.90 6.71 -14.20
C LEU A 214 -12.96 6.48 -15.37
N PHE A 215 -12.49 5.25 -15.56
CA PHE A 215 -11.39 4.95 -16.49
C PHE A 215 -11.79 4.01 -17.64
N ILE A 216 -11.06 4.15 -18.78
CA ILE A 216 -11.21 3.31 -19.98
C ILE A 216 -9.85 3.00 -20.58
#